data_a69dd304d164382a032370a008df06f8
#
_entry.id   a69dd304d164382a032370a008df06f8
#
_cell.length_a   1.000
_cell.length_b   1.000
_cell.length_c   1.000
_cell.angle_alpha   90.00
_cell.angle_beta   90.00
_cell.angle_gamma   90.00
#
_symmetry.space_group_name_H-M   'P 1'
#
loop_
_entity.id
_entity.type
_entity.pdbx_description
1 polymer ?
#
loop_
_entity_poly.entity_id
_entity_poly.type
_entity_poly.pdbx_seq_one_letter_code
_entity_poly.pdbx_strand_id
1 'polypeptide(L)'
;MPESATASPNRAFAVALYQAAVEGAAPFPHTRDVVHSWMALHRDVLTPTSRVHLFALGKAASAMTAGAADALSALRQPIVAGVVVTSHPPSPSELGPLGMLPATVVVHLGDHPVPGPQSLAAAEAIDDAIRCVAPGEVVLVLLSGGTTSLAAAPTAELSQQVGDAGRAQAHIANLAQTLLESGLAIHEMNAIRRRVLRWGAGRLAVALHARGAAHIAVFAISDVIGDAPAVIGSGPCSPEPLDDTTFFALLDAHDLRTSLERDMAQFLGVQGGNAPPHVPLASHPAFAAVSYQYVARNQDAVNALANAARAAGADHVSIDSMPLEGDAAELGEAIARRALHMAATIPRTERAVWITGGEPVVHLRQIVDRALAEDDADGTPDEPMKGGRMQTLALSAALRLEERAGDVDDCAWRITVLAAGTDGRDGPTDAAGAIVDCATPLNARRLGQRRPDRDLVTGRSWFSLDAAGALLRTGPTGTNVMDVVAVVIDRR
;
A
#
# COMPACT_ATOMS: atom_id res chain seq x y z
N MET A 1 -24.61 14.51 -31.30
CA MET A 1 -24.09 13.25 -30.75
C MET A 1 -22.61 13.26 -31.05
N PRO A 2 -21.70 13.46 -30.07
CA PRO A 2 -20.29 13.25 -30.32
C PRO A 2 -20.09 11.75 -30.53
N GLU A 3 -19.43 11.37 -31.60
CA GLU A 3 -18.96 10.01 -31.86
C GLU A 3 -18.18 9.52 -30.63
N SER A 4 -18.63 8.37 -30.09
CA SER A 4 -17.87 7.67 -29.08
C SER A 4 -16.47 7.40 -29.62
N ALA A 5 -15.46 8.09 -29.05
CA ALA A 5 -14.08 7.79 -29.33
C ALA A 5 -13.89 6.31 -28.97
N THR A 6 -13.82 5.46 -29.99
CA THR A 6 -13.48 4.05 -29.82
C THR A 6 -12.14 4.00 -29.13
N ALA A 7 -12.14 3.47 -27.90
CA ALA A 7 -10.92 3.32 -27.10
C ALA A 7 -9.86 2.64 -27.96
N SER A 8 -8.64 3.22 -28.04
CA SER A 8 -7.60 2.65 -28.88
C SER A 8 -7.35 1.19 -28.45
N PRO A 9 -7.03 0.28 -29.40
CA PRO A 9 -6.73 -1.12 -29.07
C PRO A 9 -5.67 -1.27 -27.98
N ASN A 10 -4.73 -0.34 -27.91
CA ASN A 10 -3.67 -0.30 -26.92
C ASN A 10 -4.20 0.04 -25.53
N ARG A 11 -5.22 0.92 -25.42
CA ARG A 11 -5.84 1.22 -24.15
C ARG A 11 -6.54 -0.02 -23.56
N ALA A 12 -7.29 -0.77 -24.39
CA ALA A 12 -7.95 -1.99 -23.96
C ALA A 12 -6.92 -3.05 -23.49
N PHE A 13 -5.81 -3.17 -24.22
CA PHE A 13 -4.71 -4.05 -23.83
C PHE A 13 -4.08 -3.63 -22.50
N ALA A 14 -3.77 -2.35 -22.31
CA ALA A 14 -3.22 -1.82 -21.06
C ALA A 14 -4.19 -2.03 -19.87
N VAL A 15 -5.50 -1.89 -20.07
CA VAL A 15 -6.51 -2.20 -19.05
C VAL A 15 -6.48 -3.68 -18.67
N ALA A 16 -6.38 -4.59 -19.65
CA ALA A 16 -6.29 -6.03 -19.39
C ALA A 16 -5.01 -6.40 -18.61
N LEU A 17 -3.89 -5.73 -18.91
CA LEU A 17 -2.64 -5.88 -18.17
C LEU A 17 -2.79 -5.44 -16.72
N TYR A 18 -3.45 -4.30 -16.48
CA TYR A 18 -3.72 -3.83 -15.11
C TYR A 18 -4.64 -4.80 -14.34
N GLN A 19 -5.69 -5.30 -14.98
CA GLN A 19 -6.57 -6.29 -14.36
C GLN A 19 -5.81 -7.55 -13.95
N ALA A 20 -4.93 -8.04 -14.81
CA ALA A 20 -4.07 -9.18 -14.50
C ALA A 20 -3.13 -8.89 -13.31
N ALA A 21 -2.59 -7.66 -13.19
CA ALA A 21 -1.77 -7.28 -12.04
C ALA A 21 -2.57 -7.31 -10.73
N VAL A 22 -3.80 -6.78 -10.73
CA VAL A 22 -4.70 -6.80 -9.57
C VAL A 22 -5.09 -8.24 -9.20
N GLU A 23 -5.45 -9.07 -10.19
CA GLU A 23 -5.78 -10.48 -9.97
C GLU A 23 -4.58 -11.27 -9.43
N GLY A 24 -3.36 -10.95 -9.88
CA GLY A 24 -2.11 -11.55 -9.42
C GLY A 24 -1.76 -11.24 -7.97
N ALA A 25 -2.48 -10.30 -7.34
CA ALA A 25 -2.33 -9.94 -5.93
C ALA A 25 -3.67 -10.03 -5.17
N ALA A 26 -4.67 -10.75 -5.69
CA ALA A 26 -5.99 -10.84 -5.09
C ALA A 26 -5.95 -11.54 -3.72
N PRO A 27 -6.46 -10.91 -2.63
CA PRO A 27 -6.26 -11.39 -1.27
C PRO A 27 -6.88 -12.75 -0.99
N PHE A 28 -8.12 -13.00 -1.42
CA PHE A 28 -8.84 -14.24 -1.14
C PHE A 28 -8.12 -15.49 -1.70
N PRO A 29 -7.93 -15.63 -3.04
CA PRO A 29 -7.35 -16.84 -3.61
C PRO A 29 -5.91 -17.07 -3.16
N HIS A 30 -5.10 -16.01 -3.08
CA HIS A 30 -3.70 -16.14 -2.68
C HIS A 30 -3.57 -16.49 -1.19
N THR A 31 -4.39 -15.92 -0.30
CA THR A 31 -4.39 -16.33 1.12
C THR A 31 -4.79 -17.80 1.26
N ARG A 32 -5.84 -18.23 0.57
CA ARG A 32 -6.25 -19.65 0.57
C ARG A 32 -5.11 -20.56 0.17
N ASP A 33 -4.45 -20.27 -0.93
CA ASP A 33 -3.43 -21.14 -1.52
C ASP A 33 -2.14 -21.16 -0.66
N VAL A 34 -1.73 -20.02 -0.12
CA VAL A 34 -0.57 -19.91 0.77
C VAL A 34 -0.83 -20.58 2.11
N VAL A 35 -2.00 -20.37 2.73
CA VAL A 35 -2.39 -21.04 3.98
C VAL A 35 -2.47 -22.55 3.77
N HIS A 36 -3.11 -23.02 2.69
CA HIS A 36 -3.18 -24.43 2.37
C HIS A 36 -1.78 -25.06 2.20
N SER A 37 -0.88 -24.39 1.48
CA SER A 37 0.49 -24.85 1.29
C SER A 37 1.28 -24.88 2.58
N TRP A 38 1.14 -23.82 3.42
CA TRP A 38 1.77 -23.76 4.74
C TRP A 38 1.31 -24.91 5.64
N MET A 39 0.00 -25.20 5.68
CA MET A 39 -0.54 -26.32 6.48
C MET A 39 -0.01 -27.67 6.02
N ALA A 40 0.17 -27.86 4.71
CA ALA A 40 0.73 -29.10 4.18
C ALA A 40 2.18 -29.35 4.62
N LEU A 41 2.95 -28.25 4.82
CA LEU A 41 4.35 -28.29 5.26
C LEU A 41 4.50 -28.38 6.79
N HIS A 42 3.49 -27.94 7.56
CA HIS A 42 3.54 -27.84 9.03
C HIS A 42 2.53 -28.76 9.73
N ARG A 43 2.45 -30.03 9.26
CA ARG A 43 1.56 -31.04 9.82
C ARG A 43 1.92 -31.46 11.26
N ASP A 44 3.13 -31.19 11.68
CA ASP A 44 3.61 -31.32 13.05
C ASP A 44 3.05 -30.25 13.99
N VAL A 45 2.77 -29.07 13.45
CA VAL A 45 2.17 -27.93 14.18
C VAL A 45 0.64 -28.01 14.15
N LEU A 46 0.06 -28.34 12.98
CA LEU A 46 -1.38 -28.46 12.78
C LEU A 46 -1.81 -29.91 12.68
N THR A 47 -2.19 -30.46 13.82
CA THR A 47 -2.81 -31.79 13.93
C THR A 47 -4.34 -31.69 13.78
N PRO A 48 -5.07 -32.77 13.51
CA PRO A 48 -6.55 -32.75 13.42
C PRO A 48 -7.26 -32.22 14.68
N THR A 49 -6.58 -32.20 15.81
CA THR A 49 -7.10 -31.72 17.11
C THR A 49 -6.65 -30.31 17.44
N SER A 50 -5.80 -29.69 16.62
CA SER A 50 -5.34 -28.32 16.83
C SER A 50 -6.50 -27.34 16.76
N ARG A 51 -6.48 -26.35 17.66
CA ARG A 51 -7.42 -25.24 17.70
C ARG A 51 -6.74 -24.02 17.13
N VAL A 52 -7.40 -23.36 16.18
CA VAL A 52 -6.84 -22.25 15.44
C VAL A 52 -7.53 -20.95 15.81
N HIS A 53 -6.74 -19.95 16.23
CA HIS A 53 -7.17 -18.57 16.39
C HIS A 53 -6.77 -17.74 15.18
N LEU A 54 -7.60 -16.75 14.82
CA LEU A 54 -7.36 -15.91 13.66
C LEU A 54 -7.36 -14.43 14.06
N PHE A 55 -6.28 -13.73 13.72
CA PHE A 55 -6.10 -12.29 13.89
C PHE A 55 -5.86 -11.67 12.51
N ALA A 56 -6.85 -10.97 11.97
CA ALA A 56 -6.75 -10.35 10.65
C ALA A 56 -6.79 -8.84 10.76
N LEU A 57 -5.73 -8.17 10.31
CA LEU A 57 -5.53 -6.74 10.51
C LEU A 57 -5.19 -6.06 9.17
N GLY A 58 -5.93 -5.02 8.82
CA GLY A 58 -5.69 -4.22 7.62
C GLY A 58 -6.87 -4.14 6.65
N LYS A 59 -6.70 -3.41 5.57
CA LYS A 59 -7.76 -3.16 4.58
C LYS A 59 -8.25 -4.42 3.87
N ALA A 60 -7.38 -5.41 3.66
CA ALA A 60 -7.72 -6.69 3.03
C ALA A 60 -8.08 -7.80 4.05
N ALA A 61 -8.22 -7.46 5.34
CA ALA A 61 -8.40 -8.44 6.42
C ALA A 61 -9.62 -9.35 6.20
N SER A 62 -10.73 -8.83 5.69
CA SER A 62 -11.94 -9.60 5.41
C SER A 62 -11.72 -10.66 4.33
N ALA A 63 -11.13 -10.27 3.20
CA ALA A 63 -10.84 -11.18 2.09
C ALA A 63 -9.78 -12.23 2.47
N MET A 64 -8.74 -11.84 3.20
CA MET A 64 -7.73 -12.76 3.71
C MET A 64 -8.35 -13.76 4.71
N THR A 65 -9.25 -13.31 5.59
CA THR A 65 -9.98 -14.18 6.52
C THR A 65 -10.81 -15.20 5.78
N ALA A 66 -11.53 -14.78 4.74
CA ALA A 66 -12.33 -15.69 3.93
C ALA A 66 -11.45 -16.74 3.23
N GLY A 67 -10.32 -16.33 2.63
CA GLY A 67 -9.36 -17.24 2.02
C GLY A 67 -8.75 -18.25 3.02
N ALA A 68 -8.34 -17.77 4.20
CA ALA A 68 -7.81 -18.63 5.25
C ALA A 68 -8.88 -19.62 5.78
N ALA A 69 -10.13 -19.16 5.96
CA ALA A 69 -11.23 -20.00 6.40
C ALA A 69 -11.57 -21.10 5.38
N ASP A 70 -11.51 -20.78 4.08
CA ASP A 70 -11.69 -21.76 3.01
C ASP A 70 -10.61 -22.85 3.06
N ALA A 71 -9.32 -22.47 3.17
CA ALA A 71 -8.22 -23.40 3.32
C ALA A 71 -8.33 -24.31 4.56
N LEU A 72 -8.67 -23.71 5.71
CA LEU A 72 -8.84 -24.44 6.98
C LEU A 72 -10.03 -25.40 6.92
N SER A 73 -11.15 -24.98 6.31
CA SER A 73 -12.35 -25.80 6.14
C SER A 73 -12.08 -27.03 5.29
N ALA A 74 -11.32 -26.90 4.19
CA ALA A 74 -10.94 -28.02 3.33
C ALA A 74 -10.17 -29.12 4.08
N LEU A 75 -9.45 -28.78 5.14
CA LEU A 75 -8.72 -29.68 6.01
C LEU A 75 -9.43 -29.98 7.34
N ARG A 76 -10.69 -29.54 7.47
CA ARG A 76 -11.53 -29.72 8.69
C ARG A 76 -10.89 -29.14 9.96
N GLN A 77 -10.12 -28.08 9.82
CA GLN A 77 -9.52 -27.38 10.97
C GLN A 77 -10.47 -26.27 11.45
N PRO A 78 -10.96 -26.33 12.70
CA PRO A 78 -11.90 -25.33 13.19
C PRO A 78 -11.18 -24.02 13.55
N ILE A 79 -11.71 -22.88 13.11
CA ILE A 79 -11.40 -21.57 13.68
C ILE A 79 -12.24 -21.45 14.95
N VAL A 80 -11.57 -21.46 16.12
CA VAL A 80 -12.27 -21.47 17.40
C VAL A 80 -12.63 -20.06 17.90
N ALA A 81 -11.86 -19.06 17.53
CA ALA A 81 -12.13 -17.65 17.73
C ALA A 81 -11.31 -16.82 16.73
N GLY A 82 -11.76 -15.60 16.43
CA GLY A 82 -11.01 -14.69 15.59
C GLY A 82 -11.47 -13.25 15.72
N VAL A 83 -10.56 -12.33 15.41
CA VAL A 83 -10.81 -10.90 15.29
C VAL A 83 -10.36 -10.40 13.93
N VAL A 84 -11.23 -9.64 13.27
CA VAL A 84 -10.95 -8.93 12.02
C VAL A 84 -11.01 -7.44 12.30
N VAL A 85 -9.94 -6.72 12.01
CA VAL A 85 -9.88 -5.26 12.07
C VAL A 85 -9.70 -4.71 10.66
N THR A 86 -10.68 -3.97 10.18
CA THR A 86 -10.73 -3.45 8.80
C THR A 86 -11.28 -2.03 8.75
N SER A 87 -11.21 -1.39 7.58
CA SER A 87 -11.70 -0.01 7.36
C SER A 87 -13.18 0.08 6.97
N HIS A 88 -13.80 -1.03 6.59
CA HIS A 88 -15.17 -1.08 6.09
C HIS A 88 -15.79 -2.47 6.37
N PRO A 89 -17.12 -2.58 6.42
CA PRO A 89 -17.77 -3.88 6.55
C PRO A 89 -17.42 -4.81 5.39
N PRO A 90 -17.28 -6.14 5.64
CA PRO A 90 -17.00 -7.12 4.59
C PRO A 90 -17.97 -7.04 3.42
N SER A 91 -17.47 -6.96 2.20
CA SER A 91 -18.27 -6.93 0.99
C SER A 91 -18.42 -8.33 0.37
N PRO A 92 -19.48 -8.59 -0.43
CA PRO A 92 -19.65 -9.89 -1.10
C PRO A 92 -18.45 -10.28 -1.98
N SER A 93 -17.78 -9.31 -2.62
CA SER A 93 -16.60 -9.56 -3.45
C SER A 93 -15.39 -10.02 -2.64
N GLU A 94 -15.24 -9.55 -1.41
CA GLU A 94 -14.16 -9.95 -0.51
C GLU A 94 -14.38 -11.35 0.08
N LEU A 95 -15.64 -11.71 0.32
CA LEU A 95 -16.01 -12.99 0.92
C LEU A 95 -15.94 -14.17 -0.07
N GLY A 96 -15.90 -13.87 -1.37
CA GLY A 96 -15.79 -14.88 -2.42
C GLY A 96 -16.88 -15.96 -2.31
N PRO A 97 -16.54 -17.23 -2.62
CA PRO A 97 -17.52 -18.34 -2.58
C PRO A 97 -18.11 -18.63 -1.19
N LEU A 98 -17.46 -18.21 -0.10
CA LEU A 98 -17.97 -18.45 1.26
C LEU A 98 -19.22 -17.61 1.58
N GLY A 99 -19.35 -16.42 0.97
CA GLY A 99 -20.49 -15.52 1.17
C GLY A 99 -20.60 -14.91 2.57
N MET A 100 -19.89 -15.46 3.56
CA MET A 100 -19.86 -14.99 4.96
C MET A 100 -18.55 -15.40 5.65
N LEU A 101 -18.14 -14.65 6.67
CA LEU A 101 -17.07 -15.06 7.57
C LEU A 101 -17.56 -16.12 8.57
N PRO A 102 -16.64 -16.95 9.13
CA PRO A 102 -16.99 -17.88 10.21
C PRO A 102 -17.67 -17.19 11.37
N ALA A 103 -18.70 -17.78 11.95
CA ALA A 103 -19.47 -17.21 13.07
C ALA A 103 -18.61 -17.00 14.35
N THR A 104 -17.47 -17.65 14.44
CA THR A 104 -16.48 -17.50 15.54
C THR A 104 -15.58 -16.29 15.38
N VAL A 105 -15.71 -15.55 14.27
CA VAL A 105 -14.87 -14.38 13.94
C VAL A 105 -15.70 -13.11 14.10
N VAL A 106 -15.17 -12.15 14.87
CA VAL A 106 -15.81 -10.85 15.11
C VAL A 106 -15.13 -9.76 14.30
N VAL A 107 -15.90 -8.92 13.62
CA VAL A 107 -15.40 -7.83 12.79
C VAL A 107 -15.48 -6.50 13.55
N HIS A 108 -14.39 -5.78 13.60
CA HIS A 108 -14.28 -4.42 14.15
C HIS A 108 -13.81 -3.46 13.06
N LEU A 109 -14.39 -2.27 13.04
CA LEU A 109 -13.95 -1.19 12.16
C LEU A 109 -12.93 -0.34 12.91
N GLY A 110 -11.87 0.06 12.20
CA GLY A 110 -10.89 1.03 12.68
C GLY A 110 -10.94 2.31 11.84
N ASP A 111 -10.43 3.40 12.40
CA ASP A 111 -10.32 4.69 11.70
C ASP A 111 -9.09 4.69 10.78
N HIS A 112 -9.24 5.29 9.59
CA HIS A 112 -8.17 5.38 8.60
C HIS A 112 -8.42 6.58 7.66
N PRO A 113 -7.42 7.40 7.30
CA PRO A 113 -5.99 7.26 7.58
C PRO A 113 -5.55 7.76 8.97
N VAL A 114 -6.34 8.59 9.64
CA VAL A 114 -6.02 9.13 10.97
C VAL A 114 -6.68 8.26 12.03
N PRO A 115 -5.92 7.76 13.02
CA PRO A 115 -6.47 6.94 14.09
C PRO A 115 -7.45 7.72 14.97
N GLY A 116 -8.52 7.07 15.41
CA GLY A 116 -9.55 7.66 16.25
C GLY A 116 -10.13 6.68 17.27
N PRO A 117 -11.34 6.94 17.79
CA PRO A 117 -11.99 6.10 18.79
C PRO A 117 -12.25 4.66 18.33
N GLN A 118 -12.57 4.45 17.02
CA GLN A 118 -12.78 3.11 16.49
C GLN A 118 -11.48 2.31 16.46
N SER A 119 -10.34 2.94 16.20
CA SER A 119 -9.02 2.31 16.24
C SER A 119 -8.67 1.85 17.66
N LEU A 120 -9.01 2.63 18.69
CA LEU A 120 -8.84 2.23 20.10
C LEU A 120 -9.71 1.02 20.42
N ALA A 121 -10.99 1.05 20.08
CA ALA A 121 -11.92 -0.07 20.30
C ALA A 121 -11.47 -1.34 19.55
N ALA A 122 -10.93 -1.21 18.35
CA ALA A 122 -10.37 -2.32 17.58
C ALA A 122 -9.13 -2.92 18.27
N ALA A 123 -8.26 -2.07 18.84
CA ALA A 123 -7.10 -2.54 19.59
C ALA A 123 -7.50 -3.25 20.89
N GLU A 124 -8.56 -2.81 21.57
CA GLU A 124 -9.13 -3.49 22.74
C GLU A 124 -9.76 -4.84 22.37
N ALA A 125 -10.40 -4.94 21.19
CA ALA A 125 -10.91 -6.21 20.69
C ALA A 125 -9.78 -7.21 20.39
N ILE A 126 -8.60 -6.76 19.97
CA ILE A 126 -7.41 -7.61 19.86
C ILE A 126 -6.97 -8.10 21.26
N ASP A 127 -6.99 -7.23 22.28
CA ASP A 127 -6.73 -7.64 23.68
C ASP A 127 -7.68 -8.77 24.11
N ASP A 128 -8.98 -8.63 23.82
CA ASP A 128 -9.99 -9.65 24.16
C ASP A 128 -9.73 -10.96 23.42
N ALA A 129 -9.41 -10.91 22.13
CA ALA A 129 -9.08 -12.08 21.33
C ALA A 129 -7.81 -12.81 21.86
N ILE A 130 -6.78 -12.06 22.27
CA ILE A 130 -5.57 -12.62 22.88
C ILE A 130 -5.91 -13.38 24.15
N ARG A 131 -6.82 -12.88 24.99
CA ARG A 131 -7.25 -13.57 26.22
C ARG A 131 -7.91 -14.92 25.97
N CYS A 132 -8.49 -15.12 24.79
CA CYS A 132 -9.11 -16.40 24.40
C CYS A 132 -8.09 -17.47 23.98
N VAL A 133 -6.85 -17.10 23.68
CA VAL A 133 -5.81 -18.07 23.29
C VAL A 133 -5.36 -18.86 24.50
N ALA A 134 -5.39 -20.20 24.38
CA ALA A 134 -4.92 -21.13 25.41
C ALA A 134 -3.55 -21.73 25.05
N PRO A 135 -2.81 -22.26 26.06
CA PRO A 135 -1.53 -22.90 25.80
C PRO A 135 -1.63 -24.08 24.82
N GLY A 136 -0.71 -24.13 23.87
CA GLY A 136 -0.66 -25.18 22.86
C GLY A 136 -1.51 -24.92 21.61
N GLU A 137 -2.29 -23.82 21.56
CA GLU A 137 -3.10 -23.46 20.39
C GLU A 137 -2.27 -22.72 19.32
N VAL A 138 -2.74 -22.78 18.08
CA VAL A 138 -2.08 -22.17 16.90
C VAL A 138 -2.77 -20.86 16.57
N VAL A 139 -1.98 -19.86 16.23
CA VAL A 139 -2.48 -18.54 15.85
C VAL A 139 -2.09 -18.21 14.40
N LEU A 140 -3.06 -17.87 13.57
CA LEU A 140 -2.84 -17.27 12.26
C LEU A 140 -3.01 -15.75 12.37
N VAL A 141 -2.00 -15.02 11.93
CA VAL A 141 -2.03 -13.55 11.87
C VAL A 141 -2.00 -13.13 10.39
N LEU A 142 -3.09 -12.53 9.92
CA LEU A 142 -3.24 -12.07 8.54
C LEU A 142 -3.02 -10.56 8.53
N LEU A 143 -2.00 -10.08 7.80
CA LEU A 143 -1.62 -8.67 7.78
C LEU A 143 -1.75 -8.07 6.38
N SER A 144 -2.25 -6.84 6.31
CA SER A 144 -2.25 -6.05 5.09
C SER A 144 -2.11 -4.56 5.40
N GLY A 145 -1.97 -3.74 4.37
CA GLY A 145 -1.85 -2.28 4.50
C GLY A 145 -2.97 -1.64 5.33
N GLY A 146 -2.64 -0.54 6.01
CA GLY A 146 -3.55 0.21 6.87
C GLY A 146 -3.63 -0.26 8.33
N THR A 147 -3.07 -1.42 8.69
CA THR A 147 -3.07 -1.97 10.07
C THR A 147 -2.62 -0.94 11.11
N THR A 148 -1.60 -0.14 10.80
CA THR A 148 -1.04 0.89 11.70
C THR A 148 -2.09 1.86 12.20
N SER A 149 -2.99 2.36 11.34
CA SER A 149 -4.05 3.29 11.74
C SER A 149 -5.26 2.58 12.30
N LEU A 150 -5.67 1.48 11.66
CA LEU A 150 -6.91 0.76 12.00
C LEU A 150 -6.90 0.16 13.41
N ALA A 151 -5.74 -0.26 13.92
CA ALA A 151 -5.57 -0.82 15.27
C ALA A 151 -4.65 0.07 16.15
N ALA A 152 -4.57 1.36 15.84
CA ALA A 152 -3.74 2.28 16.59
C ALA A 152 -4.30 2.53 17.98
N ALA A 153 -3.54 2.12 18.99
CA ALA A 153 -3.79 2.47 20.38
C ALA A 153 -2.44 2.65 21.09
N PRO A 154 -2.36 3.49 22.13
CA PRO A 154 -1.15 3.64 22.91
C PRO A 154 -0.81 2.34 23.65
N THR A 155 0.48 2.11 23.93
CA THR A 155 0.89 1.01 24.80
C THR A 155 0.24 1.15 26.19
N ALA A 156 0.15 0.05 26.95
CA ALA A 156 -0.41 0.08 28.30
C ALA A 156 0.35 1.05 29.22
N GLU A 157 1.67 1.11 29.10
CA GLU A 157 2.53 2.02 29.87
C GLU A 157 2.20 3.48 29.57
N LEU A 158 2.04 3.84 28.30
CA LEU A 158 1.67 5.20 27.88
C LEU A 158 0.24 5.57 28.34
N SER A 159 -0.70 4.63 28.28
CA SER A 159 -2.06 4.83 28.79
C SER A 159 -2.08 5.07 30.28
N GLN A 160 -1.28 4.33 31.05
CA GLN A 160 -1.12 4.53 32.49
C GLN A 160 -0.46 5.87 32.84
N GLN A 161 0.58 6.26 32.10
CA GLN A 161 1.28 7.54 32.29
C GLN A 161 0.35 8.74 32.09
N VAL A 162 -0.53 8.70 31.07
CA VAL A 162 -1.52 9.75 30.80
C VAL A 162 -2.70 9.69 31.79
N GLY A 163 -3.01 8.51 32.35
CA GLY A 163 -4.09 8.27 33.30
C GLY A 163 -5.51 8.27 32.70
N ASP A 164 -5.63 8.48 31.39
CA ASP A 164 -6.89 8.52 30.67
C ASP A 164 -6.70 7.96 29.24
N ALA A 165 -7.45 6.91 28.90
CA ALA A 165 -7.29 6.21 27.59
C ALA A 165 -7.68 7.09 26.41
N GLY A 166 -8.70 7.93 26.54
CA GLY A 166 -9.14 8.84 25.47
C GLY A 166 -8.10 9.95 25.20
N ARG A 167 -7.49 10.48 26.25
CA ARG A 167 -6.38 11.45 26.13
C ARG A 167 -5.14 10.81 25.51
N ALA A 168 -4.80 9.60 25.93
CA ALA A 168 -3.68 8.85 25.36
C ALA A 168 -3.92 8.55 23.87
N GLN A 169 -5.17 8.24 23.47
CA GLN A 169 -5.54 8.07 22.06
C GLN A 169 -5.43 9.38 21.28
N ALA A 170 -5.84 10.49 21.86
CA ALA A 170 -5.66 11.81 21.23
C ALA A 170 -4.19 12.13 20.97
N HIS A 171 -3.27 11.75 21.87
CA HIS A 171 -1.82 11.88 21.63
C HIS A 171 -1.34 11.03 20.43
N ILE A 172 -1.88 9.81 20.23
CA ILE A 172 -1.58 9.01 19.04
C ILE A 172 -2.03 9.72 17.76
N ALA A 173 -3.25 10.28 17.75
CA ALA A 173 -3.77 11.01 16.61
C ALA A 173 -2.94 12.30 16.32
N ASN A 174 -2.62 13.07 17.34
CA ASN A 174 -1.78 14.26 17.23
C ASN A 174 -0.36 13.92 16.73
N LEU A 175 0.25 12.85 17.27
CA LEU A 175 1.54 12.38 16.78
C LEU A 175 1.48 12.01 15.30
N ALA A 176 0.43 11.29 14.87
CA ALA A 176 0.26 10.94 13.47
C ALA A 176 0.18 12.17 12.57
N GLN A 177 -0.56 13.20 12.99
CA GLN A 177 -0.68 14.47 12.27
C GLN A 177 0.67 15.24 12.24
N THR A 178 1.33 15.38 13.38
CA THR A 178 2.64 16.06 13.48
C THR A 178 3.68 15.40 12.58
N LEU A 179 3.72 14.07 12.54
CA LEU A 179 4.65 13.35 11.69
C LEU A 179 4.33 13.54 10.19
N LEU A 180 3.06 13.62 9.80
CA LEU A 180 2.67 13.93 8.41
C LEU A 180 3.12 15.32 7.97
N GLU A 181 3.13 16.29 8.90
CA GLU A 181 3.53 17.67 8.63
C GLU A 181 5.04 17.92 8.74
N SER A 182 5.79 16.98 9.36
CA SER A 182 7.23 17.14 9.63
C SER A 182 8.12 17.03 8.38
N GLY A 183 7.61 16.48 7.28
CA GLY A 183 8.40 16.20 6.08
C GLY A 183 9.34 14.99 6.20
N LEU A 184 9.20 14.19 7.26
CA LEU A 184 9.88 12.90 7.41
C LEU A 184 9.52 11.93 6.28
N ALA A 185 10.47 11.10 5.90
CA ALA A 185 10.18 9.97 5.03
C ALA A 185 9.23 8.97 5.73
N ILE A 186 8.40 8.26 4.94
CA ILE A 186 7.38 7.36 5.50
C ILE A 186 7.97 6.28 6.43
N HIS A 187 9.16 5.77 6.11
CA HIS A 187 9.81 4.75 6.93
C HIS A 187 10.28 5.30 8.29
N GLU A 188 10.69 6.58 8.34
CA GLU A 188 11.06 7.28 9.57
C GLU A 188 9.84 7.55 10.44
N MET A 189 8.75 8.07 9.84
CA MET A 189 7.47 8.24 10.53
C MET A 189 6.98 6.93 11.15
N ASN A 190 7.05 5.85 10.40
CA ASN A 190 6.62 4.54 10.87
C ASN A 190 7.53 4.00 11.99
N ALA A 191 8.82 4.28 11.97
CA ALA A 191 9.73 3.94 13.06
C ALA A 191 9.32 4.61 14.38
N ILE A 192 8.93 5.88 14.34
CA ILE A 192 8.42 6.62 15.50
C ILE A 192 7.08 6.05 15.96
N ARG A 193 6.13 5.84 15.03
CA ARG A 193 4.80 5.30 15.35
C ARG A 193 4.88 3.93 16.01
N ARG A 194 5.72 3.02 15.53
CA ARG A 194 5.86 1.67 16.10
C ARG A 194 6.21 1.66 17.58
N ARG A 195 6.96 2.67 18.04
CA ARG A 195 7.35 2.78 19.47
C ARG A 195 6.16 2.97 20.39
N VAL A 196 5.15 3.70 19.98
CA VAL A 196 4.00 4.08 20.80
C VAL A 196 2.79 3.16 20.62
N LEU A 197 2.76 2.33 19.57
CA LEU A 197 1.60 1.50 19.23
C LEU A 197 1.57 0.21 20.07
N ARG A 198 0.41 -0.08 20.68
CA ARG A 198 0.15 -1.27 21.50
C ARG A 198 0.50 -2.57 20.80
N TRP A 199 0.13 -2.69 19.52
CA TRP A 199 0.31 -3.91 18.74
C TRP A 199 1.40 -3.80 17.67
N GLY A 200 2.24 -2.74 17.69
CA GLY A 200 3.41 -2.60 16.84
C GLY A 200 4.68 -3.23 17.41
N ALA A 201 5.76 -3.26 16.64
CA ALA A 201 7.10 -3.63 17.08
C ALA A 201 7.18 -4.99 17.79
N GLY A 202 6.49 -6.01 17.28
CA GLY A 202 6.53 -7.36 17.83
C GLY A 202 5.67 -7.61 19.08
N ARG A 203 5.00 -6.59 19.62
CA ARG A 203 4.24 -6.73 20.88
C ARG A 203 3.08 -7.72 20.78
N LEU A 204 2.44 -7.86 19.60
CA LEU A 204 1.40 -8.86 19.39
C LEU A 204 1.97 -10.28 19.52
N ALA A 205 3.10 -10.57 18.90
CA ALA A 205 3.75 -11.89 19.04
C ALA A 205 4.13 -12.19 20.48
N VAL A 206 4.66 -11.20 21.21
CA VAL A 206 5.02 -11.36 22.64
C VAL A 206 3.77 -11.65 23.48
N ALA A 207 2.67 -10.93 23.26
CA ALA A 207 1.42 -11.15 23.99
C ALA A 207 0.82 -12.54 23.70
N LEU A 208 0.81 -12.98 22.45
CA LEU A 208 0.35 -14.32 22.06
C LEU A 208 1.24 -15.42 22.66
N HIS A 209 2.56 -15.24 22.60
CA HIS A 209 3.51 -16.17 23.21
C HIS A 209 3.33 -16.28 24.73
N ALA A 210 3.08 -15.15 25.40
CA ALA A 210 2.80 -15.12 26.85
C ALA A 210 1.51 -15.88 27.21
N ARG A 211 0.55 -16.02 26.28
CA ARG A 211 -0.63 -16.89 26.43
C ARG A 211 -0.33 -18.37 26.19
N GLY A 212 0.88 -18.69 25.74
CA GLY A 212 1.30 -20.06 25.45
C GLY A 212 0.94 -20.53 24.06
N ALA A 213 0.73 -19.62 23.09
CA ALA A 213 0.57 -19.99 21.68
C ALA A 213 1.73 -20.91 21.25
N ALA A 214 1.43 -22.07 20.71
CA ALA A 214 2.43 -23.03 20.29
C ALA A 214 3.15 -22.57 19.02
N HIS A 215 2.42 -21.90 18.14
CA HIS A 215 2.94 -21.36 16.88
C HIS A 215 2.15 -20.11 16.45
N ILE A 216 2.84 -19.14 15.87
CA ILE A 216 2.28 -17.90 15.33
C ILE A 216 2.65 -17.84 13.85
N ALA A 217 1.71 -18.16 12.97
CA ALA A 217 1.91 -18.10 11.52
C ALA A 217 1.41 -16.77 10.97
N VAL A 218 2.31 -15.94 10.46
CA VAL A 218 1.99 -14.65 9.87
C VAL A 218 1.89 -14.79 8.35
N PHE A 219 0.79 -14.30 7.80
CA PHE A 219 0.52 -14.24 6.36
C PHE A 219 0.31 -12.78 5.98
N ALA A 220 1.17 -12.23 5.14
CA ALA A 220 1.19 -10.80 4.85
C ALA A 220 0.98 -10.48 3.36
N ILE A 221 0.17 -9.46 3.10
CA ILE A 221 0.19 -8.72 1.84
C ILE A 221 1.06 -7.49 2.08
N SER A 222 2.12 -7.35 1.29
CA SER A 222 3.09 -6.26 1.44
C SER A 222 2.75 -5.09 0.53
N ASP A 223 2.61 -3.92 1.14
CA ASP A 223 2.51 -2.61 0.48
C ASP A 223 3.77 -1.76 0.74
N VAL A 224 4.92 -2.40 0.98
CA VAL A 224 6.18 -1.75 1.39
C VAL A 224 7.32 -2.17 0.47
N ILE A 225 8.12 -1.21 0.00
CA ILE A 225 9.36 -1.51 -0.74
C ILE A 225 10.29 -2.35 0.13
N GLY A 226 10.82 -3.44 -0.44
CA GLY A 226 11.73 -4.37 0.24
C GLY A 226 11.04 -5.38 1.15
N ASP A 227 9.71 -5.36 1.26
CA ASP A 227 8.90 -6.38 1.94
C ASP A 227 9.33 -6.66 3.40
N ALA A 228 9.89 -5.68 4.11
CA ALA A 228 10.43 -5.89 5.45
C ALA A 228 9.30 -6.18 6.47
N PRO A 229 9.28 -7.37 7.14
CA PRO A 229 8.23 -7.75 8.09
C PRO A 229 8.01 -6.76 9.24
N ALA A 230 9.07 -6.07 9.67
CA ALA A 230 8.99 -5.07 10.72
C ALA A 230 8.27 -3.78 10.29
N VAL A 231 8.13 -3.55 8.98
CA VAL A 231 7.48 -2.34 8.43
C VAL A 231 6.01 -2.61 8.08
N ILE A 232 5.70 -3.79 7.55
CA ILE A 232 4.33 -4.17 7.17
C ILE A 232 3.42 -4.09 8.39
N GLY A 233 2.39 -3.23 8.32
CA GLY A 233 1.42 -3.04 9.40
C GLY A 233 2.03 -2.63 10.74
N SER A 234 3.20 -1.97 10.75
CA SER A 234 3.99 -1.65 11.95
C SER A 234 4.60 -2.85 12.68
N GLY A 235 4.80 -3.97 11.99
CA GLY A 235 5.50 -5.16 12.48
C GLY A 235 4.90 -5.80 13.73
N PRO A 236 3.60 -6.14 13.81
CA PRO A 236 2.99 -6.65 15.04
C PRO A 236 3.65 -7.92 15.56
N CYS A 237 4.19 -8.74 14.67
CA CYS A 237 4.85 -10.01 14.99
C CYS A 237 6.35 -10.04 14.63
N SER A 238 6.96 -8.88 14.40
CA SER A 238 8.38 -8.77 14.05
C SER A 238 9.11 -7.84 15.03
N PRO A 239 10.35 -8.14 15.42
CA PRO A 239 11.10 -7.28 16.33
C PRO A 239 11.37 -5.91 15.70
N GLU A 240 11.49 -4.88 16.52
CA GLU A 240 11.87 -3.54 16.08
C GLU A 240 13.35 -3.52 15.64
N PRO A 241 13.65 -3.10 14.41
CA PRO A 241 15.02 -3.05 13.94
C PRO A 241 15.84 -1.87 14.51
N LEU A 242 15.17 -0.81 14.99
CA LEU A 242 15.85 0.37 15.54
C LEU A 242 16.03 0.25 17.04
N ASP A 243 17.28 0.27 17.50
CA ASP A 243 17.59 0.42 18.92
C ASP A 243 17.28 1.85 19.42
N ASP A 244 17.40 2.06 20.73
CA ASP A 244 17.10 3.37 21.34
C ASP A 244 18.05 4.46 20.86
N THR A 245 19.31 4.13 20.64
CA THR A 245 20.32 5.10 20.18
C THR A 245 19.96 5.63 18.79
N THR A 246 19.64 4.72 17.87
CA THR A 246 19.25 5.08 16.50
C THR A 246 17.90 5.81 16.47
N PHE A 247 16.98 5.43 17.34
CA PHE A 247 15.70 6.12 17.49
C PHE A 247 15.87 7.57 17.93
N PHE A 248 16.72 7.82 18.94
CA PHE A 248 17.00 9.19 19.39
C PHE A 248 17.75 9.99 18.33
N ALA A 249 18.71 9.39 17.62
CA ALA A 249 19.41 10.03 16.52
C ALA A 249 18.45 10.46 15.39
N LEU A 250 17.44 9.64 15.09
CA LEU A 250 16.38 9.99 14.13
C LEU A 250 15.57 11.22 14.59
N LEU A 251 15.17 11.27 15.86
CA LEU A 251 14.46 12.42 16.40
C LEU A 251 15.29 13.71 16.38
N ASP A 252 16.60 13.59 16.66
CA ASP A 252 17.53 14.73 16.65
C ASP A 252 17.78 15.24 15.21
N ALA A 253 17.93 14.36 14.25
CA ALA A 253 18.17 14.70 12.84
C ALA A 253 17.05 15.57 12.23
N HIS A 254 15.84 15.49 12.78
CA HIS A 254 14.66 16.22 12.32
C HIS A 254 14.14 17.26 13.33
N ASP A 255 14.96 17.65 14.33
CA ASP A 255 14.60 18.59 15.38
C ASP A 255 13.32 18.24 16.16
N LEU A 256 12.87 16.99 16.12
CA LEU A 256 11.61 16.56 16.75
C LEU A 256 11.67 16.62 18.27
N ARG A 257 12.83 16.47 18.89
CA ARG A 257 12.96 16.61 20.35
C ARG A 257 12.64 18.02 20.84
N THR A 258 12.89 19.03 20.02
CA THR A 258 12.74 20.46 20.38
C THR A 258 11.44 21.04 19.86
N SER A 259 10.92 20.53 18.73
CA SER A 259 9.71 21.01 18.07
C SER A 259 8.42 20.38 18.59
N LEU A 260 8.49 19.19 19.23
CA LEU A 260 7.32 18.55 19.83
C LEU A 260 6.82 19.35 21.04
N GLU A 261 5.49 19.49 21.13
CA GLU A 261 4.86 20.02 22.34
C GLU A 261 5.29 19.21 23.57
N ARG A 262 5.34 19.88 24.75
CA ARG A 262 5.84 19.26 25.98
C ARG A 262 5.18 17.92 26.30
N ASP A 263 3.86 17.82 26.16
CA ASP A 263 3.09 16.62 26.47
C ASP A 263 3.44 15.49 25.51
N MET A 264 3.68 15.79 24.23
CA MET A 264 4.10 14.81 23.23
C MET A 264 5.55 14.36 23.45
N ALA A 265 6.44 15.28 23.76
CA ALA A 265 7.83 14.98 24.08
C ALA A 265 7.94 14.09 25.35
N GLN A 266 7.09 14.33 26.36
CA GLN A 266 6.97 13.49 27.52
C GLN A 266 6.38 12.12 27.19
N PHE A 267 5.34 12.07 26.34
CA PHE A 267 4.73 10.82 25.85
C PHE A 267 5.72 9.92 25.12
N LEU A 268 6.63 10.48 24.32
CA LEU A 268 7.69 9.75 23.65
C LEU A 268 8.91 9.42 24.52
N GLY A 269 8.92 9.90 25.79
CA GLY A 269 10.05 9.71 26.70
C GLY A 269 11.30 10.52 26.34
N VAL A 270 11.16 11.57 25.52
CA VAL A 270 12.29 12.40 25.06
C VAL A 270 12.56 13.63 25.94
N GLN A 271 11.67 13.92 26.89
CA GLN A 271 11.83 14.93 27.93
C GLN A 271 11.40 14.38 29.29
N GLY A 272 11.97 14.94 30.37
CA GLY A 272 11.57 14.61 31.74
C GLY A 272 12.23 13.38 32.35
N GLY A 273 13.26 12.80 31.73
CA GLY A 273 14.01 11.64 32.26
C GLY A 273 13.28 10.30 32.14
N ASN A 274 12.17 10.25 31.43
CA ASN A 274 11.50 9.01 31.07
C ASN A 274 12.30 8.26 30.00
N ALA A 275 12.28 6.92 30.06
CA ALA A 275 12.78 6.09 28.96
C ALA A 275 11.77 6.10 27.79
N PRO A 276 12.23 5.93 26.54
CA PRO A 276 11.33 5.73 25.43
C PRO A 276 10.47 4.46 25.64
N PRO A 277 9.28 4.37 25.04
CA PRO A 277 8.44 3.19 25.19
C PRO A 277 9.22 1.91 24.84
N HIS A 278 9.19 0.95 25.75
CA HIS A 278 9.94 -0.30 25.62
C HIS A 278 9.49 -1.08 24.37
N VAL A 279 10.46 -1.60 23.61
CA VAL A 279 10.23 -2.52 22.49
C VAL A 279 10.84 -3.90 22.81
N PRO A 280 10.17 -5.00 22.41
CA PRO A 280 10.73 -6.34 22.62
C PRO A 280 12.05 -6.50 21.88
N LEU A 281 13.05 -7.04 22.56
CA LEU A 281 14.35 -7.35 21.96
C LEU A 281 14.20 -8.45 20.90
N ALA A 282 15.01 -8.39 19.84
CA ALA A 282 15.03 -9.41 18.80
C ALA A 282 15.32 -10.83 19.33
N SER A 283 15.99 -10.94 20.48
CA SER A 283 16.27 -12.21 21.18
C SER A 283 15.08 -12.73 22.02
N HIS A 284 13.95 -12.02 22.05
CA HIS A 284 12.80 -12.47 22.85
C HIS A 284 12.26 -13.81 22.31
N PRO A 285 11.98 -14.82 23.19
CA PRO A 285 11.60 -16.18 22.77
C PRO A 285 10.35 -16.24 21.87
N ALA A 286 9.46 -15.27 21.96
CA ALA A 286 8.26 -15.17 21.13
C ALA A 286 8.58 -15.21 19.63
N PHE A 287 9.69 -14.62 19.20
CA PHE A 287 10.04 -14.56 17.78
C PHE A 287 10.52 -15.90 17.22
N ALA A 288 10.96 -16.83 18.06
CA ALA A 288 11.25 -18.20 17.64
C ALA A 288 9.99 -19.02 17.31
N ALA A 289 8.82 -18.61 17.84
CA ALA A 289 7.53 -19.23 17.56
C ALA A 289 6.82 -18.62 16.32
N VAL A 290 7.40 -17.61 15.67
CA VAL A 290 6.81 -16.91 14.51
C VAL A 290 7.36 -17.49 13.23
N SER A 291 6.46 -17.90 12.31
CA SER A 291 6.78 -18.10 10.89
C SER A 291 6.13 -17.01 10.05
N TYR A 292 6.78 -16.57 8.97
CA TYR A 292 6.32 -15.47 8.13
C TYR A 292 6.19 -15.90 6.68
N GLN A 293 5.03 -15.66 6.07
CA GLN A 293 4.69 -15.99 4.71
C GLN A 293 4.13 -14.76 3.97
N TYR A 294 4.55 -14.54 2.74
CA TYR A 294 3.93 -13.52 1.91
C TYR A 294 2.79 -14.12 1.10
N VAL A 295 1.63 -13.50 1.17
CA VAL A 295 0.43 -13.82 0.39
C VAL A 295 0.51 -13.17 -0.97
N ALA A 296 0.84 -11.88 -0.99
CA ALA A 296 1.06 -11.11 -2.20
C ALA A 296 2.04 -9.96 -1.95
N ARG A 297 2.83 -9.62 -2.97
CA ARG A 297 3.80 -8.53 -3.00
C ARG A 297 3.72 -7.83 -4.35
N ASN A 298 4.35 -6.70 -4.50
CA ASN A 298 4.43 -5.98 -5.77
C ASN A 298 4.95 -6.87 -6.91
N GLN A 299 5.96 -7.70 -6.63
CA GLN A 299 6.53 -8.62 -7.62
C GLN A 299 5.50 -9.62 -8.17
N ASP A 300 4.50 -10.02 -7.37
CA ASP A 300 3.46 -10.96 -7.80
C ASP A 300 2.52 -10.28 -8.82
N ALA A 301 2.13 -9.01 -8.58
CA ALA A 301 1.38 -8.20 -9.52
C ALA A 301 2.16 -7.94 -10.82
N VAL A 302 3.44 -7.59 -10.72
CA VAL A 302 4.34 -7.38 -11.86
C VAL A 302 4.51 -8.66 -12.68
N ASN A 303 4.67 -9.82 -12.04
CA ASN A 303 4.78 -11.11 -12.71
C ASN A 303 3.47 -11.51 -13.42
N ALA A 304 2.32 -11.26 -12.79
CA ALA A 304 1.01 -11.54 -13.39
C ALA A 304 0.79 -10.69 -14.65
N LEU A 305 1.14 -9.40 -14.58
CA LEU A 305 1.10 -8.48 -15.71
C LEU A 305 2.01 -8.98 -16.85
N ALA A 306 3.24 -9.41 -16.54
CA ALA A 306 4.17 -9.94 -17.54
C ALA A 306 3.65 -11.23 -18.18
N ASN A 307 3.04 -12.12 -17.40
CA ASN A 307 2.44 -13.35 -17.91
C ASN A 307 1.24 -13.06 -18.81
N ALA A 308 0.40 -12.08 -18.44
CA ALA A 308 -0.71 -11.63 -19.29
C ALA A 308 -0.21 -11.05 -20.61
N ALA A 309 0.85 -10.23 -20.60
CA ALA A 309 1.47 -9.69 -21.80
C ALA A 309 1.97 -10.80 -22.74
N ARG A 310 2.65 -11.83 -22.20
CA ARG A 310 3.11 -12.99 -22.96
C ARG A 310 1.94 -13.79 -23.55
N ALA A 311 0.92 -14.06 -22.72
CA ALA A 311 -0.27 -14.79 -23.16
C ALA A 311 -1.04 -14.08 -24.26
N ALA A 312 -1.02 -12.74 -24.26
CA ALA A 312 -1.61 -11.90 -25.30
C ALA A 312 -0.72 -11.70 -26.55
N GLY A 313 0.40 -12.42 -26.66
CA GLY A 313 1.27 -12.47 -27.83
C GLY A 313 2.19 -11.25 -27.95
N ALA A 314 2.67 -10.70 -26.85
CA ALA A 314 3.80 -9.76 -26.88
C ALA A 314 5.09 -10.51 -27.21
N ASP A 315 5.83 -9.99 -28.20
CA ASP A 315 7.05 -10.65 -28.71
C ASP A 315 8.22 -10.48 -27.72
N HIS A 316 8.24 -9.34 -27.01
CA HIS A 316 9.24 -9.03 -26.00
C HIS A 316 8.57 -8.60 -24.70
N VAL A 317 8.86 -9.31 -23.60
CA VAL A 317 8.39 -8.93 -22.26
C VAL A 317 9.56 -8.89 -21.31
N SER A 318 9.79 -7.74 -20.71
CA SER A 318 10.87 -7.52 -19.74
C SER A 318 10.35 -6.87 -18.47
N ILE A 319 10.90 -7.29 -17.33
CA ILE A 319 10.64 -6.71 -16.01
C ILE A 319 11.91 -6.00 -15.56
N ASP A 320 11.77 -4.78 -15.05
CA ASP A 320 12.89 -4.10 -14.40
C ASP A 320 13.17 -4.75 -13.05
N SER A 321 14.43 -4.96 -12.72
CA SER A 321 14.85 -5.55 -11.45
C SER A 321 14.90 -4.53 -10.31
N MET A 322 14.94 -3.23 -10.64
CA MET A 322 14.94 -2.16 -9.65
C MET A 322 13.51 -1.70 -9.37
N PRO A 323 13.15 -1.50 -8.09
CA PRO A 323 11.85 -0.94 -7.75
C PRO A 323 11.72 0.50 -8.26
N LEU A 324 10.49 0.88 -8.60
CA LEU A 324 10.14 2.24 -8.98
C LEU A 324 10.12 3.10 -7.69
N GLU A 325 11.17 3.87 -7.48
CA GLU A 325 11.38 4.71 -6.30
C GLU A 325 11.95 6.06 -6.70
N GLY A 326 11.45 7.15 -6.11
CA GLY A 326 11.86 8.52 -6.39
C GLY A 326 10.72 9.44 -6.79
N ASP A 327 11.04 10.64 -7.27
CA ASP A 327 10.04 11.64 -7.68
C ASP A 327 9.24 11.17 -8.90
N ALA A 328 7.92 11.24 -8.79
CA ALA A 328 7.00 10.72 -9.79
C ALA A 328 7.12 11.42 -11.15
N ALA A 329 7.38 12.72 -11.18
CA ALA A 329 7.53 13.47 -12.43
C ALA A 329 8.86 13.13 -13.12
N GLU A 330 9.96 13.03 -12.36
CA GLU A 330 11.27 12.64 -12.88
C GLU A 330 11.25 11.21 -13.43
N LEU A 331 10.60 10.30 -12.71
CA LEU A 331 10.42 8.92 -13.14
C LEU A 331 9.59 8.82 -14.42
N GLY A 332 8.52 9.62 -14.56
CA GLY A 332 7.71 9.67 -15.77
C GLY A 332 8.52 10.08 -17.00
N GLU A 333 9.35 11.11 -16.86
CA GLU A 333 10.26 11.54 -17.94
C GLU A 333 11.31 10.46 -18.27
N ALA A 334 11.88 9.81 -17.26
CA ALA A 334 12.88 8.75 -17.46
C ALA A 334 12.27 7.53 -18.17
N ILE A 335 11.06 7.13 -17.78
CA ILE A 335 10.30 6.03 -18.39
C ILE A 335 10.01 6.35 -19.87
N ALA A 336 9.55 7.56 -20.18
CA ALA A 336 9.29 7.97 -21.55
C ALA A 336 10.57 7.96 -22.40
N ARG A 337 11.71 8.45 -21.90
CA ARG A 337 13.01 8.38 -22.57
C ARG A 337 13.42 6.94 -22.88
N ARG A 338 13.27 6.03 -21.89
CA ARG A 338 13.55 4.60 -22.08
C ARG A 338 12.61 4.00 -23.14
N ALA A 339 11.32 4.29 -23.06
CA ALA A 339 10.32 3.82 -24.03
C ALA A 339 10.64 4.24 -25.46
N LEU A 340 11.03 5.50 -25.68
CA LEU A 340 11.46 6.01 -26.99
C LEU A 340 12.70 5.26 -27.51
N HIS A 341 13.70 5.04 -26.67
CA HIS A 341 14.88 4.27 -27.04
C HIS A 341 14.52 2.83 -27.43
N MET A 342 13.67 2.16 -26.66
CA MET A 342 13.20 0.82 -26.97
C MET A 342 12.40 0.80 -28.29
N ALA A 343 11.49 1.74 -28.48
CA ALA A 343 10.66 1.82 -29.68
C ALA A 343 11.48 2.04 -30.96
N ALA A 344 12.63 2.71 -30.86
CA ALA A 344 13.56 2.88 -31.98
C ALA A 344 14.32 1.60 -32.34
N THR A 345 14.48 0.67 -31.41
CA THR A 345 15.24 -0.58 -31.62
C THR A 345 14.36 -1.80 -31.93
N ILE A 346 13.11 -1.79 -31.46
CA ILE A 346 12.18 -2.90 -31.64
C ILE A 346 11.56 -2.83 -33.04
N PRO A 347 11.56 -3.95 -33.82
CA PRO A 347 10.94 -3.99 -35.16
C PRO A 347 9.49 -3.52 -35.12
N ARG A 348 9.06 -2.80 -36.20
CA ARG A 348 7.69 -2.26 -36.30
C ARG A 348 6.60 -3.34 -36.36
N THR A 349 6.98 -4.58 -36.66
CA THR A 349 6.10 -5.74 -36.70
C THR A 349 5.95 -6.44 -35.35
N GLU A 350 6.71 -6.04 -34.35
CA GLU A 350 6.78 -6.70 -33.05
C GLU A 350 6.21 -5.78 -31.94
N ARG A 351 5.58 -6.41 -30.95
CA ARG A 351 5.09 -5.77 -29.74
C ARG A 351 6.04 -6.04 -28.57
N ALA A 352 6.39 -5.01 -27.84
CA ALA A 352 7.14 -5.15 -26.61
C ALA A 352 6.38 -4.59 -25.41
N VAL A 353 6.60 -5.19 -24.24
CA VAL A 353 6.09 -4.70 -22.96
C VAL A 353 7.22 -4.68 -21.96
N TRP A 354 7.53 -3.49 -21.43
CA TRP A 354 8.45 -3.30 -20.33
C TRP A 354 7.65 -2.95 -19.07
N ILE A 355 8.00 -3.57 -17.94
CA ILE A 355 7.21 -3.55 -16.73
C ILE A 355 8.10 -3.22 -15.54
N THR A 356 7.60 -2.40 -14.64
CA THR A 356 8.19 -2.13 -13.33
C THR A 356 7.09 -1.92 -12.28
N GLY A 357 7.46 -1.98 -11.01
CA GLY A 357 6.56 -1.68 -9.90
C GLY A 357 7.31 -1.08 -8.72
N GLY A 358 6.60 -0.47 -7.80
CA GLY A 358 7.18 0.17 -6.63
C GLY A 358 6.29 1.27 -6.07
N GLU A 359 6.87 2.28 -5.44
CA GLU A 359 6.15 3.35 -4.78
C GLU A 359 6.82 4.72 -4.99
N PRO A 360 6.53 5.44 -6.09
CA PRO A 360 6.99 6.80 -6.31
C PRO A 360 6.49 7.77 -5.24
N VAL A 361 7.12 8.92 -5.13
CA VAL A 361 6.71 9.99 -4.22
C VAL A 361 6.40 11.27 -4.98
N VAL A 362 5.60 12.13 -4.34
CA VAL A 362 5.31 13.50 -4.82
C VAL A 362 5.70 14.48 -3.72
N HIS A 363 6.57 15.42 -4.02
CA HIS A 363 7.04 16.42 -3.07
C HIS A 363 6.05 17.58 -2.95
N LEU A 364 5.03 17.43 -2.10
CA LEU A 364 3.92 18.39 -1.94
C LEU A 364 4.37 19.82 -1.64
N ARG A 365 5.38 20.05 -0.79
CA ARG A 365 5.88 21.40 -0.50
C ARG A 365 6.37 22.13 -1.74
N GLN A 366 7.18 21.46 -2.56
CA GLN A 366 7.68 22.06 -3.81
C GLN A 366 6.56 22.36 -4.80
N ILE A 367 5.52 21.51 -4.82
CA ILE A 367 4.33 21.71 -5.66
C ILE A 367 3.51 22.90 -5.17
N VAL A 368 3.31 23.04 -3.86
CA VAL A 368 2.57 24.19 -3.27
C VAL A 368 3.27 25.51 -3.61
N ASP A 369 4.61 25.58 -3.40
CA ASP A 369 5.39 26.78 -3.69
C ASP A 369 5.31 27.16 -5.19
N ARG A 370 5.37 26.17 -6.09
CA ARG A 370 5.20 26.40 -7.54
C ARG A 370 3.78 26.78 -7.90
N ALA A 371 2.77 26.15 -7.31
CA ALA A 371 1.36 26.47 -7.56
C ALA A 371 1.03 27.92 -7.21
N LEU A 372 1.49 28.40 -6.04
CA LEU A 372 1.31 29.77 -5.61
C LEU A 372 1.97 30.77 -6.58
N ALA A 373 3.21 30.51 -7.00
CA ALA A 373 3.93 31.37 -7.94
C ALA A 373 3.26 31.42 -9.35
N GLU A 374 2.69 30.32 -9.79
CA GLU A 374 2.01 30.22 -11.10
C GLU A 374 0.60 30.83 -11.07
N ASP A 375 -0.16 30.67 -9.98
CA ASP A 375 -1.52 31.22 -9.85
C ASP A 375 -1.49 32.75 -9.76
N ASP A 376 -0.48 33.35 -9.08
CA ASP A 376 -0.26 34.79 -9.03
C ASP A 376 0.04 35.40 -10.42
N ALA A 377 0.64 34.61 -11.33
CA ALA A 377 1.08 35.10 -12.63
C ALA A 377 -0.03 35.15 -13.69
N ASP A 378 -1.10 34.38 -13.57
CA ASP A 378 -2.04 34.11 -14.68
C ASP A 378 -3.54 34.38 -14.37
N GLY A 379 -3.91 34.66 -13.13
CA GLY A 379 -5.30 34.99 -12.73
C GLY A 379 -6.31 33.87 -13.01
N THR A 380 -5.85 32.62 -13.12
CA THR A 380 -6.74 31.45 -13.33
C THR A 380 -7.47 31.08 -12.05
N PRO A 381 -8.65 30.44 -12.15
CA PRO A 381 -9.43 30.06 -10.97
C PRO A 381 -8.61 29.21 -10.00
N ASP A 382 -8.87 29.43 -8.70
CA ASP A 382 -8.31 28.71 -7.57
C ASP A 382 -8.78 27.23 -7.55
N GLU A 383 -8.27 26.44 -8.52
CA GLU A 383 -8.54 25.01 -8.58
C GLU A 383 -7.66 24.29 -7.54
N PRO A 384 -8.25 23.46 -6.68
CA PRO A 384 -7.48 22.72 -5.69
C PRO A 384 -6.49 21.77 -6.37
N MET A 385 -5.36 21.51 -5.70
CA MET A 385 -4.48 20.44 -6.11
C MET A 385 -5.26 19.12 -6.15
N LYS A 386 -5.20 18.42 -7.29
CA LYS A 386 -5.87 17.14 -7.49
C LYS A 386 -5.06 16.27 -8.44
N GLY A 387 -4.57 15.18 -7.91
CA GLY A 387 -3.75 14.19 -8.58
C GLY A 387 -3.11 13.25 -7.58
N GLY A 388 -2.46 12.22 -8.06
CA GLY A 388 -1.66 11.29 -7.30
C GLY A 388 -0.32 11.05 -7.98
N ARG A 389 0.51 10.23 -7.38
CA ARG A 389 1.87 9.93 -7.86
C ARG A 389 1.87 9.26 -9.23
N MET A 390 0.93 8.34 -9.48
CA MET A 390 0.85 7.64 -10.76
C MET A 390 0.26 8.52 -11.87
N GLN A 391 -0.66 9.40 -11.53
CA GLN A 391 -1.17 10.42 -12.45
C GLN A 391 -0.10 11.45 -12.80
N THR A 392 0.71 11.87 -11.83
CA THR A 392 1.85 12.77 -12.05
C THR A 392 2.90 12.12 -12.94
N LEU A 393 3.27 10.86 -12.66
CA LEU A 393 4.19 10.07 -13.49
C LEU A 393 3.66 9.92 -14.92
N ALA A 394 2.39 9.57 -15.08
CA ALA A 394 1.76 9.38 -16.39
C ALA A 394 1.75 10.68 -17.20
N LEU A 395 1.34 11.82 -16.58
CA LEU A 395 1.30 13.11 -17.28
C LEU A 395 2.71 13.56 -17.71
N SER A 396 3.71 13.40 -16.83
CA SER A 396 5.11 13.69 -17.17
C SER A 396 5.61 12.84 -18.35
N ALA A 397 5.30 11.53 -18.33
CA ALA A 397 5.63 10.65 -19.45
C ALA A 397 4.97 11.08 -20.75
N ALA A 398 3.67 11.45 -20.72
CA ALA A 398 2.93 11.87 -21.89
C ALA A 398 3.50 13.16 -22.51
N LEU A 399 3.85 14.16 -21.69
CA LEU A 399 4.49 15.39 -22.14
C LEU A 399 5.82 15.11 -22.85
N ARG A 400 6.64 14.23 -22.28
CA ARG A 400 7.93 13.84 -22.91
C ARG A 400 7.74 13.08 -24.21
N LEU A 401 6.70 12.24 -24.33
CA LEU A 401 6.35 11.55 -25.58
C LEU A 401 5.86 12.54 -26.63
N GLU A 402 5.04 13.54 -26.27
CA GLU A 402 4.54 14.57 -27.18
C GLU A 402 5.68 15.37 -27.83
N GLU A 403 6.71 15.75 -27.07
CA GLU A 403 7.88 16.46 -27.58
C GLU A 403 8.57 15.75 -28.77
N ARG A 404 8.42 14.41 -28.81
CA ARG A 404 9.02 13.55 -29.84
C ARG A 404 8.04 13.06 -30.89
N ALA A 405 6.76 13.41 -30.80
CA ALA A 405 5.73 12.97 -31.76
C ALA A 405 5.89 13.55 -33.14
N GLY A 406 6.69 14.62 -33.29
CA GLY A 406 7.00 15.26 -34.60
C GLY A 406 8.32 14.82 -35.22
N ASP A 407 9.09 13.94 -34.58
CA ASP A 407 10.35 13.45 -35.12
C ASP A 407 10.12 12.49 -36.29
N VAL A 408 11.07 12.45 -37.24
CA VAL A 408 10.99 11.70 -38.51
C VAL A 408 10.73 10.20 -38.30
N ASP A 409 11.15 9.63 -37.18
CA ASP A 409 11.02 8.20 -36.87
C ASP A 409 9.67 7.77 -36.25
N ASP A 410 8.80 8.75 -35.91
CA ASP A 410 7.41 8.53 -35.49
C ASP A 410 7.21 7.42 -34.40
N CYS A 411 8.29 7.14 -33.61
CA CYS A 411 8.31 6.07 -32.60
C CYS A 411 7.36 6.34 -31.43
N ALA A 412 7.12 7.62 -31.09
CA ALA A 412 6.29 8.03 -29.98
C ALA A 412 4.84 7.54 -30.11
N TRP A 413 4.30 7.46 -31.33
CA TRP A 413 2.94 6.99 -31.64
C TRP A 413 2.72 5.49 -31.38
N ARG A 414 3.80 4.73 -31.19
CA ARG A 414 3.74 3.30 -30.84
C ARG A 414 3.66 3.07 -29.33
N ILE A 415 3.90 4.10 -28.52
CA ILE A 415 4.11 3.97 -27.08
C ILE A 415 2.83 4.30 -26.33
N THR A 416 2.43 3.37 -25.47
CA THR A 416 1.38 3.58 -24.46
C THR A 416 1.97 3.30 -23.08
N VAL A 417 1.75 4.19 -22.13
CA VAL A 417 2.19 4.04 -20.74
C VAL A 417 0.97 3.87 -19.85
N LEU A 418 0.89 2.74 -19.17
CA LEU A 418 0.01 2.49 -18.04
C LEU A 418 0.78 2.80 -16.77
N ALA A 419 0.23 3.61 -15.89
CA ALA A 419 0.75 3.88 -14.54
C ALA A 419 -0.41 3.92 -13.55
N ALA A 420 -0.42 3.00 -12.57
CA ALA A 420 -1.56 2.87 -11.66
C ALA A 420 -1.21 2.19 -10.33
N GLY A 421 -1.90 2.62 -9.27
CA GLY A 421 -1.94 1.94 -7.97
C GLY A 421 -2.78 0.67 -8.03
N THR A 422 -2.29 -0.40 -7.42
CA THR A 422 -3.01 -1.69 -7.40
C THR A 422 -4.27 -1.66 -6.54
N ASP A 423 -4.39 -0.72 -5.60
CA ASP A 423 -5.57 -0.54 -4.75
C ASP A 423 -6.76 0.13 -5.45
N GLY A 424 -6.58 0.57 -6.70
CA GLY A 424 -7.61 1.23 -7.50
C GLY A 424 -7.77 2.71 -7.19
N ARG A 425 -6.82 3.31 -6.46
CA ARG A 425 -6.84 4.72 -6.05
C ARG A 425 -5.45 5.34 -6.11
N ASP A 426 -5.35 6.53 -6.66
CA ASP A 426 -4.11 7.30 -6.73
C ASP A 426 -4.31 8.69 -6.14
N GLY A 427 -3.74 8.92 -4.95
CA GLY A 427 -3.95 10.15 -4.18
C GLY A 427 -5.43 10.36 -3.78
N PRO A 428 -5.86 11.61 -3.55
CA PRO A 428 -7.24 11.94 -3.18
C PRO A 428 -8.17 12.01 -4.41
N THR A 429 -8.10 10.99 -5.31
CA THR A 429 -8.85 10.98 -6.57
C THR A 429 -9.73 9.72 -6.70
N ASP A 430 -10.55 9.69 -7.76
CA ASP A 430 -11.44 8.60 -8.13
C ASP A 430 -10.82 7.63 -9.16
N ALA A 431 -9.53 7.77 -9.44
CA ALA A 431 -8.81 6.97 -10.41
C ALA A 431 -7.65 6.20 -9.79
N ALA A 432 -7.37 5.01 -10.30
CA ALA A 432 -6.19 4.21 -9.95
C ALA A 432 -4.89 4.81 -10.50
N GLY A 433 -5.00 5.63 -11.53
CA GLY A 433 -3.89 6.21 -12.26
C GLY A 433 -4.32 6.63 -13.66
N ALA A 434 -3.45 6.42 -14.66
CA ALA A 434 -3.76 6.77 -16.03
C ALA A 434 -3.11 5.85 -17.08
N ILE A 435 -3.70 5.87 -18.28
CA ILE A 435 -3.15 5.25 -19.49
C ILE A 435 -2.96 6.36 -20.50
N VAL A 436 -1.73 6.63 -20.88
CA VAL A 436 -1.32 7.79 -21.68
C VAL A 436 -0.49 7.40 -22.89
N ASP A 437 -0.46 8.31 -23.87
CA ASP A 437 0.35 8.27 -25.09
C ASP A 437 0.79 9.69 -25.47
N CYS A 438 1.48 9.85 -26.60
CA CYS A 438 1.93 11.15 -27.10
C CYS A 438 0.79 12.11 -27.49
N ALA A 439 -0.44 11.62 -27.73
CA ALA A 439 -1.60 12.44 -28.05
C ALA A 439 -2.31 12.98 -26.81
N THR A 440 -2.05 12.41 -25.64
CA THR A 440 -2.74 12.75 -24.39
C THR A 440 -2.66 14.25 -24.03
N PRO A 441 -1.48 14.93 -24.05
CA PRO A 441 -1.42 16.36 -23.73
C PRO A 441 -2.15 17.24 -24.76
N LEU A 442 -2.06 16.89 -26.05
CA LEU A 442 -2.78 17.59 -27.11
C LEU A 442 -4.30 17.48 -26.90
N ASN A 443 -4.80 16.30 -26.54
CA ASN A 443 -6.20 16.07 -26.25
C ASN A 443 -6.67 16.91 -25.04
N ALA A 444 -5.86 16.98 -23.98
CA ALA A 444 -6.16 17.81 -22.81
C ALA A 444 -6.31 19.30 -23.19
N ARG A 445 -5.42 19.82 -24.05
CA ARG A 445 -5.51 21.21 -24.57
C ARG A 445 -6.75 21.43 -25.43
N ARG A 446 -7.04 20.49 -26.35
CA ARG A 446 -8.15 20.64 -27.34
C ARG A 446 -9.53 20.41 -26.75
N LEU A 447 -9.68 19.39 -25.87
CA LEU A 447 -10.98 18.96 -25.33
C LEU A 447 -11.34 19.68 -24.05
N GLY A 448 -10.34 19.94 -23.19
CA GLY A 448 -10.53 20.52 -21.86
C GLY A 448 -9.94 21.90 -21.67
N GLN A 449 -9.33 22.50 -22.71
CA GLN A 449 -8.63 23.79 -22.62
C GLN A 449 -7.60 23.84 -21.48
N ARG A 450 -6.98 22.68 -21.18
CA ARG A 450 -6.00 22.53 -20.10
C ARG A 450 -4.60 22.96 -20.53
N ARG A 451 -3.75 23.21 -19.53
CA ARG A 451 -2.31 23.42 -19.69
C ARG A 451 -1.56 22.28 -18.99
N PRO A 452 -1.33 21.12 -19.67
CA PRO A 452 -0.76 19.93 -19.03
C PRO A 452 0.60 20.15 -18.39
N ASP A 453 1.43 21.01 -18.98
CA ASP A 453 2.71 21.47 -18.45
C ASP A 453 2.56 22.16 -17.09
N ARG A 454 1.60 23.07 -16.98
CA ARG A 454 1.25 23.75 -15.74
C ARG A 454 0.60 22.80 -14.72
N ASP A 455 -0.39 22.03 -15.16
CA ASP A 455 -1.08 21.07 -14.29
C ASP A 455 -0.09 20.07 -13.64
N LEU A 456 0.97 19.67 -14.36
CA LEU A 456 2.02 18.82 -13.82
C LEU A 456 2.76 19.51 -12.65
N VAL A 457 3.25 20.72 -12.84
CA VAL A 457 4.09 21.42 -11.84
C VAL A 457 3.29 21.97 -10.65
N THR A 458 1.97 22.13 -10.80
CA THR A 458 1.06 22.63 -9.75
C THR A 458 0.24 21.53 -9.06
N GLY A 459 0.56 20.24 -9.28
CA GLY A 459 -0.13 19.11 -8.64
C GLY A 459 -1.57 18.89 -9.11
N ARG A 460 -1.91 19.33 -10.32
CA ARG A 460 -3.25 19.27 -10.91
C ARG A 460 -3.36 18.24 -12.05
N SER A 461 -2.52 17.21 -12.05
CA SER A 461 -2.42 16.19 -13.10
C SER A 461 -3.77 15.51 -13.43
N TRP A 462 -4.63 15.33 -12.43
CA TRP A 462 -5.95 14.75 -12.61
C TRP A 462 -6.78 15.49 -13.66
N PHE A 463 -6.78 16.83 -13.66
CA PHE A 463 -7.61 17.63 -14.58
C PHE A 463 -7.20 17.47 -16.05
N SER A 464 -5.91 17.51 -16.34
CA SER A 464 -5.41 17.27 -17.70
C SER A 464 -5.70 15.86 -18.18
N LEU A 465 -5.52 14.85 -17.31
CA LEU A 465 -5.76 13.45 -17.64
C LEU A 465 -7.26 13.15 -17.79
N ASP A 466 -8.11 13.78 -16.99
CA ASP A 466 -9.57 13.68 -17.12
C ASP A 466 -10.06 14.27 -18.44
N ALA A 467 -9.63 15.49 -18.73
CA ALA A 467 -9.95 16.18 -19.97
C ALA A 467 -9.54 15.41 -21.23
N ALA A 468 -8.41 14.69 -21.16
CA ALA A 468 -7.92 13.84 -22.24
C ALA A 468 -8.62 12.47 -22.30
N GLY A 469 -9.47 12.11 -21.31
CA GLY A 469 -10.04 10.78 -21.20
C GLY A 469 -9.02 9.69 -20.85
N ALA A 470 -7.88 10.07 -20.23
CA ALA A 470 -6.75 9.19 -19.98
C ALA A 470 -6.82 8.48 -18.62
N LEU A 471 -7.65 8.95 -17.68
CA LEU A 471 -7.75 8.35 -16.34
C LEU A 471 -8.21 6.89 -16.39
N LEU A 472 -7.60 6.08 -15.53
CA LEU A 472 -8.00 4.69 -15.27
C LEU A 472 -8.86 4.65 -14.01
N ARG A 473 -10.17 4.50 -14.17
CA ARG A 473 -11.15 4.43 -13.09
C ARG A 473 -11.63 2.99 -12.93
N THR A 474 -11.30 2.38 -11.81
CA THR A 474 -11.66 0.98 -11.51
C THR A 474 -12.53 0.85 -10.27
N GLY A 475 -12.52 1.87 -9.42
CA GLY A 475 -12.96 1.75 -8.04
C GLY A 475 -11.97 0.91 -7.21
N PRO A 476 -12.28 0.67 -5.93
CA PRO A 476 -11.44 -0.14 -5.06
C PRO A 476 -11.29 -1.57 -5.59
N THR A 477 -10.06 -2.07 -5.61
CA THR A 477 -9.73 -3.42 -6.12
C THR A 477 -9.75 -4.50 -5.03
N GLY A 478 -9.71 -4.08 -3.77
CA GLY A 478 -9.62 -4.99 -2.61
C GLY A 478 -8.21 -5.47 -2.30
N THR A 479 -7.20 -5.11 -3.09
CA THR A 479 -5.78 -5.38 -2.79
C THR A 479 -4.96 -4.10 -2.70
N ASN A 480 -3.77 -4.16 -2.11
CA ASN A 480 -2.76 -3.12 -2.19
C ASN A 480 -1.37 -3.76 -2.10
N VAL A 481 -0.67 -3.74 -3.21
CA VAL A 481 0.74 -4.13 -3.31
C VAL A 481 1.55 -3.04 -4.02
N MET A 482 1.30 -1.78 -3.67
CA MET A 482 1.91 -0.59 -4.29
C MET A 482 1.48 -0.39 -5.75
N ASP A 483 2.33 0.23 -6.55
CA ASP A 483 2.03 0.68 -7.91
C ASP A 483 2.68 -0.20 -8.97
N VAL A 484 2.09 -0.18 -10.17
CA VAL A 484 2.62 -0.85 -11.36
C VAL A 484 2.67 0.11 -12.54
N VAL A 485 3.70 -0.05 -13.35
CA VAL A 485 3.87 0.64 -14.64
C VAL A 485 4.09 -0.40 -15.73
N ALA A 486 3.38 -0.24 -16.84
CA ALA A 486 3.65 -0.98 -18.06
C ALA A 486 3.81 -0.03 -19.25
N VAL A 487 4.92 -0.15 -19.95
CA VAL A 487 5.16 0.51 -21.21
C VAL A 487 4.90 -0.48 -22.32
N VAL A 488 3.90 -0.20 -23.13
CA VAL A 488 3.56 -0.99 -24.31
C VAL A 488 4.09 -0.29 -25.56
N ILE A 489 4.91 -0.98 -26.34
CA ILE A 489 5.38 -0.55 -27.64
C ILE A 489 4.68 -1.46 -28.64
N ASP A 490 3.74 -0.88 -29.40
CA ASP A 490 2.87 -1.67 -30.29
C ASP A 490 3.44 -1.82 -31.69
N ARG A 491 2.86 -2.76 -32.42
CA ARG A 491 3.11 -2.99 -33.85
C ARG A 491 2.57 -1.82 -34.67
N ARG A 492 3.21 -1.55 -35.80
CA ARG A 492 2.71 -0.62 -36.82
C ARG A 492 2.62 -1.31 -38.16
#